data_bdb14cc401f7a621ef4b92b76d8852bd
#
_entry.id   bdb14cc401f7a621ef4b92b76d8852bd
#
_cell.length_a   1.000
_cell.length_b   1.000
_cell.length_c   1.000
_cell.angle_alpha   90.00
_cell.angle_beta   90.00
_cell.angle_gamma   90.00
#
_symmetry.space_group_name_H-M   'P 1'
#
loop_
_entity.id
_entity.type
_entity.pdbx_description
1 polymer ?
#
loop_
_entity_poly.entity_id
_entity_poly.type
_entity_poly.pdbx_seq_one_letter_code
_entity_poly.pdbx_strand_id
1 'polypeptide(L)'
;MNSRFLILAEGAFSPLRSKTANACIRYTPQQVVAVIDSTRAGDTAQKVLGFGGDIPVVSSLAEGLARKPNALLIGIAPPGGQLPASWRALILDAIDNRLEVWSGLHTILGDDPEFAARARNRGVAIHDLRKPPADLDIARGRVRELDDRATVILTVGTDCNIGKMTTQLQLRDAMKERGMRVSFAATGQTGILVEGWGISVDAVIGDFIAGAAERLTLQAAKDADIVLVEGQGSIIHPSYSGVTYGLLHGSLPHAMVMCAQPSRTAINNHPWVRIPPLAEFIDMQERAAAPLRSAPVIAVALNTYDLGDAEASAAIDRVQRETDLPATDPVRFDPSPIVEAIDAFHRKRFDGVRSSATLGAGAR
;
A
#
# COMPACT_ATOMS: atom_id res chain seq x y z
N MET A 1 14.91 -10.24 1.77
CA MET A 1 14.43 -11.64 1.97
C MET A 1 14.83 -12.48 0.76
N ASN A 2 15.29 -13.72 0.99
CA ASN A 2 15.65 -14.63 -0.12
C ASN A 2 14.47 -15.55 -0.51
N SER A 3 13.25 -15.03 -0.47
CA SER A 3 12.05 -15.81 -0.76
C SER A 3 11.91 -16.07 -2.27
N ARG A 4 11.57 -17.31 -2.59
CA ARG A 4 11.25 -17.78 -3.94
C ARG A 4 9.79 -18.22 -3.93
N PHE A 5 8.91 -17.28 -4.23
CA PHE A 5 7.47 -17.47 -4.13
C PHE A 5 6.90 -18.32 -5.26
N LEU A 6 6.17 -19.36 -4.89
CA LEU A 6 5.11 -19.94 -5.70
C LEU A 6 3.80 -19.28 -5.27
N ILE A 7 3.13 -18.57 -6.18
CA ILE A 7 1.94 -17.77 -5.84
C ILE A 7 0.67 -18.59 -6.10
N LEU A 8 -0.19 -18.71 -5.10
CA LEU A 8 -1.52 -19.33 -5.24
C LEU A 8 -2.56 -18.28 -5.64
N ALA A 9 -3.08 -18.36 -6.85
CA ALA A 9 -4.10 -17.46 -7.39
C ALA A 9 -5.20 -18.21 -8.17
N GLU A 10 -5.50 -19.44 -7.76
CA GLU A 10 -6.40 -20.36 -8.43
C GLU A 10 -7.76 -19.76 -8.79
N GLY A 11 -8.10 -19.78 -10.07
CA GLY A 11 -9.33 -19.26 -10.65
C GLY A 11 -9.49 -17.74 -10.57
N ALA A 12 -8.39 -17.00 -10.23
CA ALA A 12 -8.46 -15.57 -9.99
C ALA A 12 -7.29 -14.77 -10.55
N PHE A 13 -6.29 -15.40 -11.16
CA PHE A 13 -5.14 -14.69 -11.70
C PHE A 13 -5.54 -13.77 -12.85
N SER A 14 -5.61 -12.46 -12.54
CA SER A 14 -6.05 -11.43 -13.49
C SER A 14 -5.64 -10.03 -13.00
N PRO A 15 -5.69 -9.00 -13.86
CA PRO A 15 -5.33 -7.62 -13.47
C PRO A 15 -6.12 -7.07 -12.26
N LEU A 16 -7.37 -7.49 -12.08
CA LEU A 16 -8.26 -6.92 -11.05
C LEU A 16 -8.44 -7.78 -9.80
N ARG A 17 -8.31 -9.12 -9.91
CA ARG A 17 -8.70 -10.04 -8.84
C ARG A 17 -7.54 -10.54 -7.97
N SER A 18 -6.31 -10.56 -8.50
CA SER A 18 -5.12 -11.10 -7.83
C SER A 18 -4.17 -10.00 -7.34
N LYS A 19 -4.69 -9.00 -6.63
CA LYS A 19 -3.96 -7.78 -6.23
C LYS A 19 -2.62 -8.08 -5.54
N THR A 20 -2.56 -9.04 -4.62
CA THR A 20 -1.32 -9.40 -3.90
C THR A 20 -0.31 -10.06 -4.84
N ALA A 21 -0.75 -10.99 -5.69
CA ALA A 21 0.08 -11.59 -6.73
C ALA A 21 0.63 -10.53 -7.69
N ASN A 22 -0.26 -9.64 -8.18
CA ASN A 22 0.10 -8.60 -9.14
C ASN A 22 1.15 -7.64 -8.57
N ALA A 23 1.01 -7.24 -7.30
CA ALA A 23 1.99 -6.39 -6.64
C ALA A 23 3.34 -7.10 -6.44
N CYS A 24 3.34 -8.37 -6.00
CA CYS A 24 4.56 -9.16 -5.87
C CYS A 24 5.28 -9.29 -7.21
N ILE A 25 4.56 -9.60 -8.29
CA ILE A 25 5.10 -9.71 -9.65
C ILE A 25 5.63 -8.37 -10.17
N ARG A 26 4.97 -7.26 -9.85
CA ARG A 26 5.38 -5.92 -10.33
C ARG A 26 6.62 -5.39 -9.60
N TYR A 27 6.67 -5.51 -8.28
CA TYR A 27 7.67 -4.83 -7.45
C TYR A 27 8.81 -5.74 -7.00
N THR A 28 8.60 -7.07 -7.00
CA THR A 28 9.61 -8.06 -6.60
C THR A 28 9.63 -9.27 -7.55
N PRO A 29 9.66 -9.08 -8.90
CA PRO A 29 9.55 -10.17 -9.87
C PRO A 29 10.62 -11.25 -9.70
N GLN A 30 11.81 -10.87 -9.25
CA GLN A 30 12.93 -11.77 -8.98
C GLN A 30 12.65 -12.79 -7.87
N GLN A 31 11.64 -12.53 -7.05
CA GLN A 31 11.22 -13.45 -5.98
C GLN A 31 10.13 -14.42 -6.43
N VAL A 32 9.57 -14.29 -7.65
CA VAL A 32 8.44 -15.10 -8.11
C VAL A 32 8.93 -16.18 -9.08
N VAL A 33 8.67 -17.45 -8.76
CA VAL A 33 9.08 -18.57 -9.61
C VAL A 33 7.95 -19.09 -10.51
N ALA A 34 6.70 -19.01 -10.07
CA ALA A 34 5.50 -19.34 -10.84
C ALA A 34 4.23 -18.88 -10.13
N VAL A 35 3.10 -18.91 -10.84
CA VAL A 35 1.75 -18.70 -10.31
C VAL A 35 0.93 -19.95 -10.52
N ILE A 36 0.22 -20.43 -9.50
CA ILE A 36 -0.74 -21.53 -9.61
C ILE A 36 -2.10 -20.94 -9.98
N ASP A 37 -2.56 -21.24 -11.16
CA ASP A 37 -3.94 -21.03 -11.63
C ASP A 37 -4.23 -22.03 -12.77
N SER A 38 -4.99 -23.08 -12.48
CA SER A 38 -5.30 -24.14 -13.45
C SER A 38 -6.06 -23.62 -14.65
N THR A 39 -6.83 -22.53 -14.51
CA THR A 39 -7.62 -21.91 -15.59
C THR A 39 -6.76 -21.11 -16.57
N ARG A 40 -5.51 -20.82 -16.23
CA ARG A 40 -4.53 -20.06 -17.02
C ARG A 40 -3.23 -20.81 -17.25
N ALA A 41 -3.19 -22.11 -16.93
CA ALA A 41 -2.00 -22.94 -17.07
C ALA A 41 -1.43 -22.88 -18.50
N GLY A 42 -0.10 -22.71 -18.60
CA GLY A 42 0.60 -22.52 -19.88
C GLY A 42 0.71 -21.06 -20.36
N ASP A 43 0.02 -20.13 -19.71
CA ASP A 43 0.23 -18.69 -19.93
C ASP A 43 1.47 -18.19 -19.16
N THR A 44 1.84 -16.93 -19.38
CA THR A 44 2.83 -16.20 -18.58
C THR A 44 2.16 -15.03 -17.87
N ALA A 45 2.83 -14.48 -16.83
CA ALA A 45 2.37 -13.27 -16.17
C ALA A 45 2.22 -12.11 -17.18
N GLN A 46 3.16 -11.97 -18.12
CA GLN A 46 3.09 -10.97 -19.18
C GLN A 46 1.80 -11.09 -20.02
N LYS A 47 1.41 -12.32 -20.37
CA LYS A 47 0.19 -12.54 -21.17
C LYS A 47 -1.08 -12.23 -20.39
N VAL A 48 -1.10 -12.52 -19.10
CA VAL A 48 -2.30 -12.34 -18.25
C VAL A 48 -2.43 -10.91 -17.74
N LEU A 49 -1.31 -10.28 -17.33
CA LEU A 49 -1.32 -8.98 -16.63
C LEU A 49 -0.86 -7.80 -17.50
N GLY A 50 -0.18 -8.07 -18.63
CA GLY A 50 0.52 -7.04 -19.40
C GLY A 50 1.91 -6.69 -18.87
N PHE A 51 2.36 -7.36 -17.80
CA PHE A 51 3.69 -7.22 -17.18
C PHE A 51 4.10 -8.53 -16.47
N GLY A 52 5.36 -8.60 -16.00
CA GLY A 52 5.88 -9.76 -15.23
C GLY A 52 6.70 -10.73 -16.07
N GLY A 53 6.91 -10.43 -17.36
CA GLY A 53 7.80 -11.24 -18.23
C GLY A 53 7.38 -12.70 -18.32
N ASP A 54 8.35 -13.59 -18.35
CA ASP A 54 8.16 -15.03 -18.58
C ASP A 54 7.82 -15.82 -17.30
N ILE A 55 7.37 -15.16 -16.20
CA ILE A 55 6.89 -15.87 -15.02
C ILE A 55 5.74 -16.78 -15.44
N PRO A 56 5.88 -18.13 -15.32
CA PRO A 56 4.91 -19.06 -15.85
C PRO A 56 3.70 -19.22 -14.93
N VAL A 57 2.55 -19.50 -15.54
CA VAL A 57 1.34 -19.94 -14.85
C VAL A 57 1.27 -21.46 -14.96
N VAL A 58 1.17 -22.14 -13.83
CA VAL A 58 1.18 -23.61 -13.71
C VAL A 58 -0.18 -24.12 -13.23
N SER A 59 -0.48 -25.39 -13.55
CA SER A 59 -1.77 -26.00 -13.24
C SER A 59 -1.89 -26.51 -11.80
N SER A 60 -0.78 -26.73 -11.09
CA SER A 60 -0.78 -27.42 -9.81
C SER A 60 0.43 -27.11 -8.95
N LEU A 61 0.31 -27.42 -7.63
CA LEU A 61 1.43 -27.36 -6.71
C LEU A 61 2.61 -28.23 -7.19
N ALA A 62 2.35 -29.44 -7.67
CA ALA A 62 3.38 -30.38 -8.13
C ALA A 62 4.22 -29.79 -9.28
N GLU A 63 3.58 -29.15 -10.24
CA GLU A 63 4.26 -28.47 -11.35
C GLU A 63 5.06 -27.26 -10.84
N GLY A 64 4.50 -26.50 -9.89
CA GLY A 64 5.18 -25.37 -9.23
C GLY A 64 6.41 -25.77 -8.45
N LEU A 65 6.39 -26.90 -7.75
CA LEU A 65 7.52 -27.44 -6.98
C LEU A 65 8.75 -27.74 -7.84
N ALA A 66 8.56 -28.12 -9.11
CA ALA A 66 9.67 -28.33 -10.06
C ALA A 66 10.53 -27.05 -10.27
N ARG A 67 9.99 -25.88 -9.95
CA ARG A 67 10.68 -24.57 -10.01
C ARG A 67 11.48 -24.24 -8.74
N LYS A 68 11.51 -25.17 -7.76
CA LYS A 68 12.24 -25.06 -6.51
C LYS A 68 11.87 -23.79 -5.71
N PRO A 69 10.57 -23.55 -5.42
CA PRO A 69 10.16 -22.51 -4.47
C PRO A 69 10.64 -22.85 -3.06
N ASN A 70 10.71 -21.84 -2.19
CA ASN A 70 10.86 -22.04 -0.75
C ASN A 70 9.68 -21.46 0.05
N ALA A 71 8.74 -20.79 -0.62
CA ALA A 71 7.56 -20.22 -0.01
C ALA A 71 6.33 -20.30 -0.94
N LEU A 72 5.16 -20.53 -0.35
CA LEU A 72 3.86 -20.37 -0.97
C LEU A 72 3.29 -19.00 -0.54
N LEU A 73 2.95 -18.14 -1.51
CA LEU A 73 2.25 -16.88 -1.27
C LEU A 73 0.78 -17.01 -1.66
N ILE A 74 -0.15 -16.68 -0.76
CA ILE A 74 -1.56 -16.54 -1.10
C ILE A 74 -1.75 -15.22 -1.85
N GLY A 75 -1.88 -15.31 -3.18
CA GLY A 75 -1.84 -14.17 -4.11
C GLY A 75 -3.14 -13.40 -4.25
N ILE A 76 -4.22 -13.86 -3.63
CA ILE A 76 -5.55 -13.21 -3.69
C ILE A 76 -6.11 -12.96 -2.29
N ALA A 77 -7.04 -12.02 -2.22
CA ALA A 77 -7.89 -11.83 -1.06
C ALA A 77 -9.36 -12.06 -1.50
N PRO A 78 -9.94 -13.25 -1.26
CA PRO A 78 -11.34 -13.50 -1.58
C PRO A 78 -12.27 -12.52 -0.85
N PRO A 79 -13.49 -12.28 -1.37
CA PRO A 79 -14.48 -11.48 -0.65
C PRO A 79 -14.67 -11.98 0.80
N GLY A 80 -14.61 -11.05 1.78
CA GLY A 80 -14.63 -11.40 3.20
C GLY A 80 -13.29 -11.85 3.77
N GLY A 81 -12.23 -11.98 2.94
CA GLY A 81 -10.86 -12.29 3.38
C GLY A 81 -10.68 -13.67 4.01
N GLN A 82 -11.65 -14.57 3.79
CA GLN A 82 -11.65 -15.92 4.35
C GLN A 82 -10.88 -16.90 3.47
N LEU A 83 -10.28 -17.92 4.09
CA LEU A 83 -9.63 -19.00 3.36
C LEU A 83 -10.68 -19.87 2.65
N PRO A 84 -10.62 -20.03 1.30
CA PRO A 84 -11.47 -21.01 0.61
C PRO A 84 -11.18 -22.42 1.12
N ALA A 85 -12.24 -23.17 1.43
CA ALA A 85 -12.09 -24.54 1.94
C ALA A 85 -11.29 -25.45 0.98
N SER A 86 -11.46 -25.23 -0.34
CA SER A 86 -10.72 -25.97 -1.39
C SER A 86 -9.20 -25.75 -1.37
N TRP A 87 -8.70 -24.69 -0.73
CA TRP A 87 -7.26 -24.40 -0.68
C TRP A 87 -6.56 -25.02 0.53
N ARG A 88 -7.34 -25.50 1.53
CA ARG A 88 -6.79 -26.06 2.74
C ARG A 88 -5.80 -27.21 2.47
N ALA A 89 -6.22 -28.17 1.64
CA ALA A 89 -5.38 -29.31 1.27
C ALA A 89 -4.10 -28.86 0.56
N LEU A 90 -4.18 -27.93 -0.38
CA LEU A 90 -3.03 -27.41 -1.13
C LEU A 90 -2.01 -26.73 -0.18
N ILE A 91 -2.50 -25.94 0.79
CA ILE A 91 -1.63 -25.27 1.75
C ILE A 91 -0.93 -26.30 2.67
N LEU A 92 -1.64 -27.31 3.12
CA LEU A 92 -1.06 -28.41 3.91
C LEU A 92 0.01 -29.16 3.11
N ASP A 93 -0.27 -29.48 1.83
CA ASP A 93 0.70 -30.12 0.94
C ASP A 93 1.93 -29.22 0.69
N ALA A 94 1.75 -27.90 0.58
CA ALA A 94 2.87 -26.96 0.47
C ALA A 94 3.75 -26.99 1.73
N ILE A 95 3.14 -26.98 2.93
CA ILE A 95 3.85 -27.10 4.22
C ILE A 95 4.58 -28.45 4.29
N ASP A 96 3.96 -29.56 3.83
CA ASP A 96 4.59 -30.88 3.80
C ASP A 96 5.81 -30.94 2.87
N ASN A 97 5.79 -30.14 1.82
CA ASN A 97 6.92 -29.93 0.89
C ASN A 97 7.91 -28.85 1.40
N ARG A 98 7.83 -28.48 2.68
CA ARG A 98 8.71 -27.51 3.36
C ARG A 98 8.68 -26.09 2.77
N LEU A 99 7.56 -25.67 2.20
CA LEU A 99 7.36 -24.28 1.85
C LEU A 99 6.89 -23.48 3.07
N GLU A 100 7.50 -22.32 3.31
CA GLU A 100 6.89 -21.30 4.18
C GLU A 100 5.57 -20.83 3.57
N VAL A 101 4.62 -20.40 4.39
CA VAL A 101 3.34 -19.88 3.91
C VAL A 101 3.21 -18.41 4.23
N TRP A 102 2.94 -17.59 3.21
CA TRP A 102 2.71 -16.15 3.34
C TRP A 102 1.25 -15.84 3.02
N SER A 103 0.54 -15.25 3.99
CA SER A 103 -0.91 -14.98 3.89
C SER A 103 -1.23 -13.52 4.19
N GLY A 104 -2.01 -12.91 3.29
CA GLY A 104 -2.64 -11.60 3.50
C GLY A 104 -4.15 -11.70 3.77
N LEU A 105 -4.66 -12.88 4.14
CA LEU A 105 -6.06 -13.10 4.47
C LEU A 105 -6.42 -12.49 5.84
N HIS A 106 -7.73 -12.27 6.07
CA HIS A 106 -8.22 -11.96 7.43
C HIS A 106 -8.24 -13.21 8.33
N THR A 107 -8.33 -14.41 7.72
CA THR A 107 -8.08 -15.66 8.45
C THR A 107 -6.59 -15.75 8.80
N ILE A 108 -6.27 -15.77 10.08
CA ILE A 108 -4.90 -15.94 10.57
C ILE A 108 -4.56 -17.43 10.51
N LEU A 109 -3.73 -17.83 9.55
CA LEU A 109 -3.42 -19.25 9.33
C LEU A 109 -2.56 -19.83 10.46
N GLY A 110 -1.71 -19.02 11.06
CA GLY A 110 -0.89 -19.43 12.21
C GLY A 110 -1.69 -19.74 13.49
N ASP A 111 -2.93 -19.29 13.58
CA ASP A 111 -3.84 -19.59 14.69
C ASP A 111 -4.69 -20.86 14.44
N ASP A 112 -4.67 -21.40 13.21
CA ASP A 112 -5.32 -22.68 12.89
C ASP A 112 -4.48 -23.84 13.44
N PRO A 113 -5.05 -24.71 14.31
CA PRO A 113 -4.28 -25.76 14.98
C PRO A 113 -3.60 -26.74 14.02
N GLU A 114 -4.25 -27.07 12.90
CA GLU A 114 -3.71 -28.04 11.94
C GLU A 114 -2.55 -27.43 11.13
N PHE A 115 -2.70 -26.21 10.60
CA PHE A 115 -1.62 -25.52 9.92
C PHE A 115 -0.44 -25.28 10.84
N ALA A 116 -0.68 -24.79 12.07
CA ALA A 116 0.35 -24.51 13.05
C ALA A 116 1.11 -25.80 13.46
N ALA A 117 0.40 -26.90 13.70
CA ALA A 117 1.03 -28.18 14.03
C ALA A 117 1.86 -28.71 12.86
N ARG A 118 1.32 -28.65 11.64
CA ARG A 118 2.01 -29.14 10.43
C ARG A 118 3.28 -28.33 10.16
N ALA A 119 3.19 -27.00 10.24
CA ALA A 119 4.32 -26.09 10.04
C ALA A 119 5.44 -26.34 11.08
N ARG A 120 5.10 -26.47 12.36
CA ARG A 120 6.07 -26.84 13.41
C ARG A 120 6.76 -28.17 13.12
N ASN A 121 6.01 -29.19 12.74
CA ASN A 121 6.55 -30.53 12.45
C ASN A 121 7.49 -30.53 11.24
N ARG A 122 7.28 -29.65 10.27
CA ARG A 122 8.12 -29.50 9.08
C ARG A 122 9.25 -28.47 9.25
N GLY A 123 9.24 -27.70 10.33
CA GLY A 123 10.23 -26.64 10.59
C GLY A 123 10.12 -25.46 9.64
N VAL A 124 8.89 -25.10 9.22
CA VAL A 124 8.63 -23.95 8.33
C VAL A 124 7.77 -22.89 9.04
N ALA A 125 7.89 -21.63 8.61
CA ALA A 125 7.12 -20.53 9.17
C ALA A 125 5.79 -20.29 8.42
N ILE A 126 4.80 -19.77 9.15
CA ILE A 126 3.59 -19.16 8.60
C ILE A 126 3.68 -17.67 8.88
N HIS A 127 3.66 -16.87 7.82
CA HIS A 127 3.75 -15.39 7.86
C HIS A 127 2.37 -14.82 7.59
N ASP A 128 1.63 -14.50 8.63
CA ASP A 128 0.34 -13.83 8.55
C ASP A 128 0.55 -12.31 8.51
N LEU A 129 0.55 -11.74 7.32
CA LEU A 129 0.84 -10.31 7.07
C LEU A 129 -0.20 -9.36 7.71
N ARG A 130 -1.38 -9.88 8.06
CA ARG A 130 -2.44 -9.14 8.74
C ARG A 130 -2.43 -9.31 10.26
N LYS A 131 -1.58 -10.17 10.81
CA LYS A 131 -1.50 -10.34 12.26
C LYS A 131 -0.81 -9.13 12.88
N PRO A 132 -1.52 -8.27 13.62
CA PRO A 132 -0.92 -7.08 14.20
C PRO A 132 0.01 -7.46 15.36
N PRO A 133 1.02 -6.62 15.69
CA PRO A 133 1.80 -6.77 16.91
C PRO A 133 0.90 -6.77 18.14
N ALA A 134 1.22 -7.62 19.13
CA ALA A 134 0.45 -7.75 20.36
C ALA A 134 0.67 -6.58 21.35
N ASP A 135 1.75 -5.81 21.15
CA ASP A 135 2.22 -4.74 22.03
C ASP A 135 1.87 -3.33 21.47
N LEU A 136 0.79 -3.21 20.73
CA LEU A 136 0.29 -1.90 20.25
C LEU A 136 -0.28 -1.11 21.42
N ASP A 137 -0.03 0.21 21.39
CA ASP A 137 -0.57 1.19 22.34
C ASP A 137 -1.39 2.25 21.59
N ILE A 138 -2.07 3.12 22.31
CA ILE A 138 -2.77 4.29 21.77
C ILE A 138 -1.77 5.33 21.22
N ALA A 139 -2.19 6.14 20.27
CA ALA A 139 -1.39 7.26 19.79
C ALA A 139 -1.20 8.32 20.88
N ARG A 140 0.00 8.90 20.95
CA ARG A 140 0.38 9.94 21.92
C ARG A 140 0.87 11.22 21.23
N GLY A 141 0.74 11.30 19.90
CA GLY A 141 1.19 12.44 19.11
C GLY A 141 2.71 12.55 18.98
N ARG A 142 3.44 11.46 19.17
CA ARG A 142 4.90 11.41 19.11
C ARG A 142 5.47 11.70 17.72
N VAL A 143 4.67 11.58 16.66
CA VAL A 143 5.07 11.98 15.30
C VAL A 143 5.51 13.46 15.26
N ARG A 144 5.06 14.30 16.21
CA ARG A 144 5.53 15.68 16.33
C ARG A 144 7.03 15.80 16.66
N GLU A 145 7.64 14.73 17.19
CA GLU A 145 9.10 14.64 17.38
C GLU A 145 9.88 14.66 16.05
N LEU A 146 9.18 14.51 14.91
CA LEU A 146 9.78 14.54 13.57
C LEU A 146 9.75 15.93 12.92
N ASP A 147 9.13 16.94 13.55
CA ASP A 147 8.86 18.23 12.92
C ASP A 147 10.11 18.98 12.46
N ASP A 148 11.24 18.75 13.09
CA ASP A 148 12.54 19.36 12.80
C ASP A 148 13.48 18.46 11.96
N ARG A 149 13.10 17.21 11.61
CA ARG A 149 14.01 16.26 10.97
C ARG A 149 13.44 15.44 9.82
N ALA A 150 12.14 15.27 9.71
CA ALA A 150 11.55 14.51 8.64
C ALA A 150 10.21 15.10 8.15
N THR A 151 9.86 14.85 6.91
CA THR A 151 8.57 15.22 6.33
C THR A 151 7.73 13.96 6.14
N VAL A 152 6.54 13.94 6.73
CA VAL A 152 5.57 12.83 6.61
C VAL A 152 4.55 13.18 5.54
N ILE A 153 4.43 12.33 4.53
CA ILE A 153 3.48 12.44 3.41
C ILE A 153 2.53 11.25 3.45
N LEU A 154 1.23 11.51 3.56
CA LEU A 154 0.20 10.48 3.54
C LEU A 154 -0.52 10.49 2.19
N THR A 155 -0.65 9.33 1.53
CA THR A 155 -1.64 9.23 0.45
C THR A 155 -3.04 9.12 1.05
N VAL A 156 -3.94 9.94 0.55
CA VAL A 156 -5.37 9.88 0.87
C VAL A 156 -6.16 9.64 -0.41
N GLY A 157 -7.46 9.41 -0.35
CA GLY A 157 -8.15 9.16 -1.61
C GLY A 157 -9.66 9.12 -1.52
N THR A 158 -10.26 9.31 -2.68
CA THR A 158 -11.72 9.39 -2.84
C THR A 158 -12.43 8.07 -2.57
N ASP A 159 -11.74 6.91 -2.69
CA ASP A 159 -12.31 5.58 -2.45
C ASP A 159 -11.21 4.55 -2.11
N CYS A 160 -11.59 3.31 -1.88
CA CYS A 160 -10.71 2.13 -1.84
C CYS A 160 -10.29 1.70 -3.24
N ASN A 161 -9.18 0.96 -3.33
CA ASN A 161 -8.68 0.37 -4.59
C ASN A 161 -8.49 1.35 -5.76
N ILE A 162 -8.13 2.59 -5.47
CA ILE A 162 -7.85 3.64 -6.45
C ILE A 162 -6.36 3.93 -6.64
N GLY A 163 -5.47 3.12 -6.03
CA GLY A 163 -4.03 3.18 -6.29
C GLY A 163 -3.17 3.81 -5.19
N LYS A 164 -3.66 4.11 -3.98
CA LYS A 164 -2.87 4.75 -2.89
C LYS A 164 -1.53 4.07 -2.62
N MET A 165 -1.52 2.76 -2.43
CA MET A 165 -0.28 1.98 -2.26
C MET A 165 0.63 2.08 -3.48
N THR A 166 0.07 1.86 -4.66
CA THR A 166 0.82 1.90 -5.93
C THR A 166 1.46 3.26 -6.14
N THR A 167 0.71 4.35 -5.91
CA THR A 167 1.23 5.72 -5.95
C THR A 167 2.45 5.87 -5.03
N GLN A 168 2.34 5.47 -3.76
CA GLN A 168 3.47 5.61 -2.83
C GLN A 168 4.69 4.79 -3.24
N LEU A 169 4.50 3.59 -3.78
CA LEU A 169 5.62 2.78 -4.26
C LEU A 169 6.29 3.40 -5.49
N GLN A 170 5.52 3.94 -6.44
CA GLN A 170 6.06 4.67 -7.60
C GLN A 170 6.83 5.92 -7.17
N LEU A 171 6.27 6.70 -6.24
CA LEU A 171 6.94 7.88 -5.69
C LEU A 171 8.22 7.50 -4.92
N ARG A 172 8.17 6.46 -4.09
CA ARG A 172 9.35 5.94 -3.38
C ARG A 172 10.49 5.61 -4.34
N ASP A 173 10.17 4.85 -5.40
CA ASP A 173 11.18 4.39 -6.34
C ASP A 173 11.75 5.57 -7.14
N ALA A 174 10.92 6.47 -7.66
CA ALA A 174 11.36 7.67 -8.37
C ALA A 174 12.17 8.63 -7.48
N MET A 175 11.83 8.76 -6.19
CA MET A 175 12.60 9.57 -5.24
C MET A 175 13.94 8.93 -4.90
N LYS A 176 14.00 7.60 -4.73
CA LYS A 176 15.27 6.87 -4.51
C LYS A 176 16.21 6.99 -5.71
N GLU A 177 15.70 6.91 -6.93
CA GLU A 177 16.46 7.12 -8.16
C GLU A 177 17.09 8.53 -8.24
N ARG A 178 16.43 9.53 -7.64
CA ARG A 178 16.95 10.90 -7.49
C ARG A 178 17.89 11.07 -6.29
N GLY A 179 18.25 9.98 -5.59
CA GLY A 179 19.14 10.00 -4.44
C GLY A 179 18.54 10.55 -3.15
N MET A 180 17.21 10.68 -3.07
CA MET A 180 16.51 11.16 -1.88
C MET A 180 16.43 10.06 -0.81
N ARG A 181 16.57 10.44 0.46
CA ARG A 181 16.42 9.54 1.61
C ARG A 181 14.92 9.40 1.95
N VAL A 182 14.29 8.40 1.35
CA VAL A 182 12.84 8.15 1.50
C VAL A 182 12.57 6.75 2.03
N SER A 183 11.60 6.65 2.94
CA SER A 183 11.09 5.38 3.48
C SER A 183 9.59 5.26 3.26
N PHE A 184 9.12 4.03 3.01
CA PHE A 184 7.71 3.70 2.84
C PHE A 184 7.20 2.97 4.07
N ALA A 185 6.17 3.52 4.73
CA ALA A 185 5.48 2.91 5.86
C ALA A 185 4.27 2.13 5.35
N ALA A 186 4.42 0.82 5.24
CA ALA A 186 3.38 -0.08 4.74
C ALA A 186 2.29 -0.29 5.79
N THR A 187 1.04 0.02 5.45
CA THR A 187 -0.12 -0.05 6.34
C THR A 187 -1.10 -1.16 5.95
N GLY A 188 -0.84 -1.88 4.87
CA GLY A 188 -1.63 -2.99 4.36
C GLY A 188 -0.76 -4.18 3.97
N GLN A 189 -1.34 -5.37 3.96
CA GLN A 189 -0.64 -6.64 3.74
C GLN A 189 0.19 -6.68 2.44
N THR A 190 -0.28 -6.02 1.40
CA THR A 190 0.42 -6.01 0.10
C THR A 190 1.65 -5.10 0.16
N GLY A 191 1.54 -3.94 0.78
CA GLY A 191 2.67 -3.05 1.03
C GLY A 191 3.73 -3.71 1.91
N ILE A 192 3.29 -4.43 2.96
CA ILE A 192 4.17 -5.20 3.86
C ILE A 192 4.93 -6.29 3.09
N LEU A 193 4.25 -7.01 2.20
CA LEU A 193 4.89 -8.03 1.37
C LEU A 193 6.01 -7.43 0.49
N VAL A 194 5.76 -6.27 -0.10
CA VAL A 194 6.71 -5.60 -1.01
C VAL A 194 7.87 -4.96 -0.25
N GLU A 195 7.60 -4.27 0.85
CA GLU A 195 8.62 -3.55 1.62
C GLU A 195 9.36 -4.43 2.64
N GLY A 196 8.76 -5.56 3.03
CA GLY A 196 9.33 -6.49 4.00
C GLY A 196 9.03 -6.13 5.46
N TRP A 197 8.33 -5.03 5.74
CA TRP A 197 7.92 -4.59 7.08
C TRP A 197 6.67 -3.71 7.02
N GLY A 198 5.98 -3.56 8.15
CA GLY A 198 4.77 -2.75 8.27
C GLY A 198 3.79 -3.29 9.29
N ILE A 199 2.62 -2.68 9.40
CA ILE A 199 1.49 -3.15 10.21
C ILE A 199 0.22 -3.03 9.37
N SER A 200 -0.53 -4.12 9.20
CA SER A 200 -1.86 -4.07 8.58
C SER A 200 -2.83 -3.38 9.53
N VAL A 201 -2.98 -2.06 9.37
CA VAL A 201 -3.78 -1.23 10.29
C VAL A 201 -5.27 -1.56 10.26
N ASP A 202 -5.75 -2.14 9.17
CA ASP A 202 -7.13 -2.60 9.00
C ASP A 202 -7.45 -3.88 9.81
N ALA A 203 -6.44 -4.54 10.36
CA ALA A 203 -6.59 -5.69 11.26
C ALA A 203 -6.36 -5.31 12.74
N VAL A 204 -6.08 -4.03 13.02
CA VAL A 204 -5.84 -3.53 14.37
C VAL A 204 -7.17 -3.16 15.04
N ILE A 205 -7.29 -3.43 16.34
CA ILE A 205 -8.45 -2.99 17.15
C ILE A 205 -8.56 -1.46 17.08
N GLY A 206 -9.79 -0.95 16.94
CA GLY A 206 -10.08 0.46 16.69
C GLY A 206 -9.30 1.46 17.55
N ASP A 207 -9.19 1.19 18.86
CA ASP A 207 -8.49 2.04 19.82
C ASP A 207 -6.99 2.19 19.51
N PHE A 208 -6.39 1.23 18.83
CA PHE A 208 -4.95 1.19 18.58
C PHE A 208 -4.55 1.51 17.13
N ILE A 209 -5.50 1.78 16.22
CA ILE A 209 -5.20 2.08 14.80
C ILE A 209 -4.28 3.30 14.70
N ALA A 210 -4.61 4.39 15.41
CA ALA A 210 -3.81 5.60 15.43
C ALA A 210 -2.42 5.35 16.04
N GLY A 211 -2.33 4.53 17.09
CA GLY A 211 -1.05 4.14 17.71
C GLY A 211 -0.18 3.29 16.79
N ALA A 212 -0.78 2.38 16.03
CA ALA A 212 -0.08 1.60 15.00
C ALA A 212 0.48 2.50 13.90
N ALA A 213 -0.29 3.49 13.43
CA ALA A 213 0.14 4.47 12.45
C ALA A 213 1.27 5.36 12.98
N GLU A 214 1.19 5.82 14.23
CA GLU A 214 2.25 6.56 14.92
C GLU A 214 3.54 5.73 14.97
N ARG A 215 3.46 4.48 15.44
CA ARG A 215 4.61 3.54 15.52
C ARG A 215 5.28 3.33 14.17
N LEU A 216 4.48 3.09 13.11
CA LEU A 216 4.99 2.92 11.75
C LEU A 216 5.70 4.17 11.24
N THR A 217 5.10 5.34 11.42
CA THR A 217 5.66 6.62 10.97
C THR A 217 6.99 6.91 11.65
N LEU A 218 7.06 6.73 12.98
CA LEU A 218 8.30 6.90 13.74
C LEU A 218 9.39 5.90 13.33
N GLN A 219 9.02 4.65 13.06
CA GLN A 219 9.95 3.63 12.59
C GLN A 219 10.49 3.97 11.20
N ALA A 220 9.64 4.39 10.27
CA ALA A 220 10.02 4.78 8.91
C ALA A 220 10.98 5.99 8.90
N ALA A 221 10.82 6.91 9.85
CA ALA A 221 11.61 8.13 9.93
C ALA A 221 13.04 7.93 10.50
N LYS A 222 13.41 6.73 10.96
CA LYS A 222 14.74 6.51 11.56
C LYS A 222 15.88 6.83 10.60
N ASP A 223 15.74 6.44 9.34
CA ASP A 223 16.79 6.53 8.32
C ASP A 223 16.34 7.33 7.07
N ALA A 224 15.27 8.12 7.18
CA ALA A 224 14.69 8.85 6.06
C ALA A 224 14.39 10.31 6.42
N ASP A 225 14.55 11.18 5.44
CA ASP A 225 14.17 12.59 5.50
C ASP A 225 12.70 12.79 5.09
N ILE A 226 12.18 11.87 4.26
CA ILE A 226 10.80 11.85 3.81
C ILE A 226 10.19 10.47 4.10
N VAL A 227 9.06 10.46 4.81
CA VAL A 227 8.28 9.26 5.13
C VAL A 227 7.02 9.27 4.29
N LEU A 228 6.88 8.26 3.45
CA LEU A 228 5.69 8.01 2.64
C LEU A 228 4.80 7.00 3.37
N VAL A 229 3.67 7.45 3.91
CA VAL A 229 2.72 6.59 4.62
C VAL A 229 1.64 6.11 3.66
N GLU A 230 1.48 4.79 3.57
CA GLU A 230 0.43 4.18 2.74
C GLU A 230 -0.96 4.51 3.28
N GLY A 231 -1.81 5.15 2.47
CA GLY A 231 -3.19 5.46 2.83
C GLY A 231 -4.14 4.27 2.69
N GLN A 232 -5.14 4.21 3.54
CA GLN A 232 -6.20 3.21 3.53
C GLN A 232 -7.58 3.88 3.46
N GLY A 233 -8.55 3.21 2.84
CA GLY A 233 -9.94 3.65 2.83
C GLY A 233 -10.18 5.02 2.15
N SER A 234 -11.21 5.70 2.63
CA SER A 234 -11.60 7.07 2.30
C SER A 234 -12.42 7.63 3.47
N ILE A 235 -12.33 8.94 3.73
CA ILE A 235 -13.07 9.59 4.84
C ILE A 235 -14.59 9.50 4.70
N ILE A 236 -15.10 9.32 3.48
CA ILE A 236 -16.54 9.16 3.21
C ILE A 236 -16.97 7.69 3.04
N HIS A 237 -16.04 6.73 3.15
CA HIS A 237 -16.38 5.33 2.90
C HIS A 237 -17.17 4.73 4.07
N PRO A 238 -18.39 4.22 3.87
CA PRO A 238 -19.25 3.72 4.97
C PRO A 238 -18.57 2.66 5.84
N SER A 239 -17.76 1.79 5.24
CA SER A 239 -17.14 0.66 5.94
C SER A 239 -15.71 0.95 6.44
N TYR A 240 -14.98 1.90 5.86
CA TYR A 240 -13.55 2.03 6.08
C TYR A 240 -13.08 3.43 6.50
N SER A 241 -14.01 4.38 6.70
CA SER A 241 -13.67 5.73 7.18
C SER A 241 -12.96 5.70 8.54
N GLY A 242 -13.34 4.80 9.44
CA GLY A 242 -12.69 4.66 10.75
C GLY A 242 -11.19 4.35 10.65
N VAL A 243 -10.78 3.46 9.75
CA VAL A 243 -9.36 3.16 9.48
C VAL A 243 -8.66 4.39 8.88
N THR A 244 -9.33 5.08 7.95
CA THR A 244 -8.80 6.30 7.33
C THR A 244 -8.51 7.38 8.36
N TYR A 245 -9.45 7.66 9.27
CA TYR A 245 -9.26 8.64 10.34
C TYR A 245 -8.17 8.22 11.34
N GLY A 246 -8.16 6.95 11.77
CA GLY A 246 -7.12 6.43 12.65
C GLY A 246 -5.72 6.58 12.06
N LEU A 247 -5.58 6.29 10.76
CA LEU A 247 -4.32 6.45 10.03
C LEU A 247 -3.93 7.92 9.88
N LEU A 248 -4.87 8.79 9.49
CA LEU A 248 -4.66 10.23 9.34
C LEU A 248 -4.18 10.87 10.66
N HIS A 249 -4.86 10.57 11.75
CA HIS A 249 -4.58 11.15 13.06
C HIS A 249 -3.35 10.53 13.72
N GLY A 250 -3.06 9.26 13.47
CA GLY A 250 -1.87 8.60 14.02
C GLY A 250 -0.58 8.97 13.30
N SER A 251 -0.62 9.08 11.97
CA SER A 251 0.56 9.47 11.18
C SER A 251 0.87 10.96 11.21
N LEU A 252 -0.09 11.81 11.61
CA LEU A 252 0.05 13.28 11.69
C LEU A 252 0.83 13.84 10.47
N PRO A 253 0.36 13.65 9.24
CA PRO A 253 1.13 14.01 8.05
C PRO A 253 1.37 15.52 8.00
N HIS A 254 2.50 15.91 7.39
CA HIS A 254 2.80 17.31 7.11
C HIS A 254 2.12 17.79 5.84
N ALA A 255 1.93 16.86 4.86
CA ALA A 255 1.15 17.07 3.65
C ALA A 255 0.56 15.75 3.16
N MET A 256 -0.36 15.85 2.23
CA MET A 256 -1.06 14.71 1.65
C MET A 256 -0.94 14.71 0.12
N VAL A 257 -0.99 13.51 -0.46
CA VAL A 257 -1.18 13.30 -1.90
C VAL A 257 -2.55 12.68 -2.10
N MET A 258 -3.43 13.35 -2.84
CA MET A 258 -4.77 12.88 -3.13
C MET A 258 -4.75 11.87 -4.26
N CYS A 259 -5.29 10.68 -4.03
CA CYS A 259 -5.51 9.67 -5.07
C CYS A 259 -6.98 9.70 -5.53
N ALA A 260 -7.20 9.68 -6.84
CA ALA A 260 -8.54 9.65 -7.42
C ALA A 260 -8.57 8.79 -8.70
N GLN A 261 -9.73 8.22 -9.00
CA GLN A 261 -10.02 7.58 -10.28
C GLN A 261 -11.06 8.44 -11.01
N PRO A 262 -10.72 9.09 -12.13
CA PRO A 262 -11.59 10.09 -12.78
C PRO A 262 -12.96 9.56 -13.22
N SER A 263 -13.05 8.28 -13.56
CA SER A 263 -14.31 7.60 -13.95
C SER A 263 -15.22 7.27 -12.78
N ARG A 264 -14.72 7.33 -11.54
CA ARG A 264 -15.46 6.90 -10.35
C ARG A 264 -16.22 8.05 -9.72
N THR A 265 -17.55 8.00 -9.78
CA THR A 265 -18.45 9.06 -9.29
C THR A 265 -19.17 8.72 -7.98
N ALA A 266 -19.01 7.48 -7.50
CA ALA A 266 -19.55 7.00 -6.23
C ALA A 266 -18.63 5.94 -5.62
N ILE A 267 -18.75 5.72 -4.32
CA ILE A 267 -18.00 4.69 -3.60
C ILE A 267 -18.35 3.30 -4.17
N ASN A 268 -17.33 2.52 -4.46
CA ASN A 268 -17.50 1.17 -5.00
C ASN A 268 -18.33 0.30 -4.02
N ASN A 269 -19.30 -0.44 -4.53
CA ASN A 269 -20.28 -1.22 -3.78
C ASN A 269 -21.22 -0.39 -2.88
N HIS A 270 -21.14 0.93 -2.87
CA HIS A 270 -22.00 1.84 -2.10
C HIS A 270 -22.49 3.00 -2.98
N PRO A 271 -23.30 2.74 -4.04
CA PRO A 271 -23.65 3.72 -5.07
C PRO A 271 -24.47 4.91 -4.55
N TRP A 272 -25.02 4.82 -3.34
CA TRP A 272 -25.70 5.94 -2.67
C TRP A 272 -24.75 6.97 -2.07
N VAL A 273 -23.46 6.65 -1.92
CA VAL A 273 -22.41 7.60 -1.47
C VAL A 273 -21.74 8.18 -2.70
N ARG A 274 -22.13 9.39 -3.07
CA ARG A 274 -21.52 10.11 -4.19
C ARG A 274 -20.19 10.69 -3.77
N ILE A 275 -19.21 10.61 -4.68
CA ILE A 275 -17.92 11.30 -4.54
C ILE A 275 -18.16 12.75 -4.99
N PRO A 276 -17.94 13.75 -4.13
CA PRO A 276 -18.07 15.15 -4.52
C PRO A 276 -17.00 15.58 -5.55
N PRO A 277 -17.10 16.77 -6.15
CA PRO A 277 -16.04 17.35 -6.95
C PRO A 277 -14.69 17.28 -6.21
N LEU A 278 -13.60 17.10 -6.95
CA LEU A 278 -12.31 16.76 -6.31
C LEU A 278 -11.79 17.90 -5.43
N ALA A 279 -11.99 19.15 -5.82
CA ALA A 279 -11.61 20.32 -5.00
C ALA A 279 -12.37 20.35 -3.65
N GLU A 280 -13.67 20.03 -3.66
CA GLU A 280 -14.48 19.90 -2.44
C GLU A 280 -13.99 18.74 -1.58
N PHE A 281 -13.66 17.60 -2.19
CA PHE A 281 -13.14 16.45 -1.47
C PHE A 281 -11.78 16.74 -0.81
N ILE A 282 -10.92 17.50 -1.48
CA ILE A 282 -9.63 17.96 -0.94
C ILE A 282 -9.88 18.82 0.31
N ASP A 283 -10.78 19.80 0.25
CA ASP A 283 -11.14 20.62 1.41
C ASP A 283 -11.68 19.78 2.57
N MET A 284 -12.56 18.79 2.30
CA MET A 284 -13.03 17.86 3.33
C MET A 284 -11.87 17.10 3.98
N GLN A 285 -10.90 16.63 3.19
CA GLN A 285 -9.76 15.86 3.67
C GLN A 285 -8.82 16.72 4.52
N GLU A 286 -8.56 17.95 4.13
CA GLU A 286 -7.73 18.90 4.88
C GLU A 286 -8.41 19.29 6.20
N ARG A 287 -9.72 19.51 6.21
CA ARG A 287 -10.50 19.74 7.42
C ARG A 287 -10.49 18.54 8.37
N ALA A 288 -10.46 17.32 7.85
CA ALA A 288 -10.35 16.11 8.65
C ALA A 288 -8.99 16.02 9.39
N ALA A 289 -7.92 16.52 8.78
CA ALA A 289 -6.58 16.58 9.39
C ALA A 289 -6.42 17.74 10.38
N ALA A 290 -6.97 18.90 10.05
CA ALA A 290 -6.73 20.19 10.72
C ALA A 290 -6.87 20.20 12.25
N PRO A 291 -7.80 19.45 12.91
CA PRO A 291 -7.90 19.45 14.37
C PRO A 291 -6.62 19.03 15.10
N LEU A 292 -5.78 18.20 14.49
CA LEU A 292 -4.53 17.71 15.08
C LEU A 292 -3.30 18.34 14.43
N ARG A 293 -3.30 18.48 13.11
CA ARG A 293 -2.27 19.15 12.32
C ARG A 293 -2.84 19.62 11.00
N SER A 294 -2.59 20.88 10.63
CA SER A 294 -2.86 21.33 9.26
C SER A 294 -1.95 20.58 8.29
N ALA A 295 -2.54 19.86 7.35
CA ALA A 295 -1.85 19.08 6.35
C ALA A 295 -2.48 19.33 4.97
N PRO A 296 -1.87 20.18 4.13
CA PRO A 296 -2.41 20.47 2.82
C PRO A 296 -2.28 19.27 1.87
N VAL A 297 -3.20 19.14 0.93
CA VAL A 297 -3.00 18.31 -0.26
C VAL A 297 -2.10 19.09 -1.22
N ILE A 298 -0.97 18.52 -1.60
CA ILE A 298 0.05 19.20 -2.41
C ILE A 298 0.16 18.69 -3.84
N ALA A 299 -0.46 17.55 -4.13
CA ALA A 299 -0.52 16.96 -5.48
C ALA A 299 -1.64 15.95 -5.58
N VAL A 300 -2.01 15.61 -6.82
CA VAL A 300 -3.03 14.62 -7.14
C VAL A 300 -2.43 13.47 -7.97
N ALA A 301 -2.61 12.24 -7.51
CA ALA A 301 -2.29 11.02 -8.25
C ALA A 301 -3.56 10.42 -8.83
N LEU A 302 -3.63 10.31 -10.15
CA LEU A 302 -4.76 9.73 -10.84
C LEU A 302 -4.52 8.26 -11.17
N ASN A 303 -5.56 7.47 -11.08
CA ASN A 303 -5.60 6.13 -11.62
C ASN A 303 -6.47 6.14 -12.89
N THR A 304 -5.83 6.09 -14.04
CA THR A 304 -6.47 6.20 -15.35
C THR A 304 -6.49 4.88 -16.12
N TYR A 305 -6.39 3.74 -15.40
CA TYR A 305 -6.25 2.40 -16.03
C TYR A 305 -7.39 2.03 -16.99
N ASP A 306 -8.57 2.60 -16.80
CA ASP A 306 -9.80 2.34 -17.54
C ASP A 306 -10.08 3.40 -18.65
N LEU A 307 -9.14 4.32 -18.87
CA LEU A 307 -9.21 5.37 -19.88
C LEU A 307 -8.22 5.13 -21.02
N GLY A 308 -8.57 5.58 -22.23
CA GLY A 308 -7.63 5.70 -23.35
C GLY A 308 -6.56 6.78 -23.08
N ASP A 309 -5.44 6.78 -23.85
CA ASP A 309 -4.33 7.72 -23.61
C ASP A 309 -4.75 9.19 -23.69
N ALA A 310 -5.54 9.54 -24.70
CA ALA A 310 -6.06 10.91 -24.87
C ALA A 310 -7.01 11.32 -23.72
N GLU A 311 -7.87 10.40 -23.28
CA GLU A 311 -8.79 10.64 -22.17
C GLU A 311 -8.06 10.77 -20.83
N ALA A 312 -7.01 9.95 -20.62
CA ALA A 312 -6.15 10.02 -19.44
C ALA A 312 -5.43 11.36 -19.36
N SER A 313 -4.83 11.83 -20.46
CA SER A 313 -4.18 13.15 -20.52
C SER A 313 -5.19 14.27 -20.27
N ALA A 314 -6.35 14.22 -20.90
CA ALA A 314 -7.41 15.21 -20.69
C ALA A 314 -7.94 15.21 -19.25
N ALA A 315 -7.97 14.04 -18.58
CA ALA A 315 -8.36 13.95 -17.17
C ALA A 315 -7.32 14.60 -16.25
N ILE A 316 -6.02 14.41 -16.52
CA ILE A 316 -4.93 15.08 -15.80
C ILE A 316 -5.05 16.60 -15.94
N ASP A 317 -5.16 17.11 -17.16
CA ASP A 317 -5.29 18.55 -17.41
C ASP A 317 -6.54 19.16 -16.74
N ARG A 318 -7.64 18.42 -16.72
CA ARG A 318 -8.87 18.86 -16.05
C ARG A 318 -8.66 18.97 -14.53
N VAL A 319 -8.04 17.96 -13.92
CA VAL A 319 -7.77 17.94 -12.47
C VAL A 319 -6.81 19.06 -12.08
N GLN A 320 -5.77 19.31 -12.86
CA GLN A 320 -4.85 20.43 -12.62
C GLN A 320 -5.59 21.78 -12.62
N ARG A 321 -6.50 22.00 -13.59
CA ARG A 321 -7.30 23.23 -13.64
C ARG A 321 -8.34 23.34 -12.51
N GLU A 322 -8.93 22.22 -12.09
CA GLU A 322 -9.93 22.19 -11.02
C GLU A 322 -9.32 22.47 -9.65
N THR A 323 -8.11 21.95 -9.40
CA THR A 323 -7.50 21.94 -8.08
C THR A 323 -6.33 22.92 -7.90
N ASP A 324 -5.81 23.46 -9.00
CA ASP A 324 -4.55 24.24 -9.06
C ASP A 324 -3.35 23.48 -8.47
N LEU A 325 -3.39 22.13 -8.51
CA LEU A 325 -2.36 21.25 -7.99
C LEU A 325 -1.67 20.46 -9.12
N PRO A 326 -0.37 20.14 -8.97
CA PRO A 326 0.28 19.17 -9.84
C PRO A 326 -0.47 17.84 -9.84
N ALA A 327 -0.74 17.29 -11.03
CA ALA A 327 -1.42 16.01 -11.17
C ALA A 327 -0.75 15.15 -12.25
N THR A 328 -0.73 13.83 -12.04
CA THR A 328 -0.31 12.83 -13.03
C THR A 328 -0.87 11.44 -12.65
N ASP A 329 -0.83 10.48 -13.58
CA ASP A 329 -0.92 9.06 -13.26
C ASP A 329 0.51 8.49 -13.13
N PRO A 330 1.01 8.24 -11.91
CA PRO A 330 2.40 7.87 -11.68
C PRO A 330 2.76 6.46 -12.17
N VAL A 331 1.79 5.68 -12.62
CA VAL A 331 2.01 4.33 -13.20
C VAL A 331 2.13 4.39 -14.71
N ARG A 332 1.35 5.28 -15.34
CA ARG A 332 1.21 5.37 -16.79
C ARG A 332 2.07 6.46 -17.40
N PHE A 333 2.30 7.51 -16.63
CA PHE A 333 3.09 8.67 -17.03
C PHE A 333 4.21 8.95 -16.02
N ASP A 334 4.97 10.02 -16.25
CA ASP A 334 6.06 10.44 -15.38
C ASP A 334 5.53 10.84 -13.98
N PRO A 335 6.05 10.26 -12.88
CA PRO A 335 5.70 10.65 -11.52
C PRO A 335 6.30 12.00 -11.08
N SER A 336 7.19 12.60 -11.87
CA SER A 336 7.95 13.82 -11.55
C SER A 336 7.09 14.97 -11.01
N PRO A 337 5.91 15.30 -11.55
CA PRO A 337 5.11 16.41 -11.01
C PRO A 337 4.77 16.25 -9.52
N ILE A 338 4.49 15.03 -9.07
CA ILE A 338 4.19 14.75 -7.65
C ILE A 338 5.48 14.74 -6.83
N VAL A 339 6.54 14.12 -7.33
CA VAL A 339 7.85 14.08 -6.65
C VAL A 339 8.39 15.48 -6.42
N GLU A 340 8.29 16.37 -7.41
CA GLU A 340 8.73 17.76 -7.32
C GLU A 340 7.89 18.57 -6.31
N ALA A 341 6.59 18.34 -6.27
CA ALA A 341 5.72 18.96 -5.26
C ALA A 341 6.11 18.53 -3.82
N ILE A 342 6.41 17.24 -3.62
CA ILE A 342 6.87 16.73 -2.33
C ILE A 342 8.24 17.31 -1.96
N ASP A 343 9.19 17.35 -2.88
CA ASP A 343 10.54 17.89 -2.66
C ASP A 343 10.48 19.40 -2.33
N ALA A 344 9.72 20.16 -3.11
CA ALA A 344 9.52 21.59 -2.87
C ALA A 344 8.89 21.85 -1.49
N PHE A 345 7.87 21.05 -1.11
CA PHE A 345 7.24 21.13 0.21
C PHE A 345 8.24 20.79 1.32
N HIS A 346 9.01 19.72 1.16
CA HIS A 346 10.05 19.30 2.09
C HIS A 346 11.09 20.40 2.29
N ARG A 347 11.67 20.95 1.24
CA ARG A 347 12.68 22.04 1.30
C ARG A 347 12.09 23.27 2.01
N LYS A 348 10.91 23.72 1.61
CA LYS A 348 10.26 24.91 2.23
C LYS A 348 10.09 24.75 3.75
N ARG A 349 9.77 23.55 4.24
CA ARG A 349 9.67 23.30 5.68
C ARG A 349 10.99 23.53 6.41
N PHE A 350 12.13 23.10 5.84
CA PHE A 350 13.43 23.17 6.50
C PHE A 350 14.17 24.49 6.25
N ASP A 351 13.92 25.17 5.16
CA ASP A 351 14.45 26.54 4.93
C ASP A 351 13.88 27.53 5.95
N GLY A 352 12.60 27.39 6.31
CA GLY A 352 11.94 28.17 7.38
C GLY A 352 12.55 27.91 8.76
N VAL A 353 12.93 26.68 9.07
CA VAL A 353 13.57 26.30 10.35
C VAL A 353 15.00 26.88 10.45
N ARG A 354 15.80 26.84 9.38
CA ARG A 354 17.14 27.43 9.36
C ARG A 354 17.12 28.95 9.54
N SER A 355 16.17 29.64 8.93
CA SER A 355 16.01 31.10 9.07
C SER A 355 15.64 31.52 10.50
N SER A 356 14.79 30.75 11.20
CA SER A 356 14.41 31.06 12.59
C SER A 356 15.54 30.78 13.60
N ALA A 357 16.34 29.74 13.35
CA ALA A 357 17.51 29.42 14.19
C ALA A 357 18.62 30.50 14.10
N THR A 358 18.77 31.13 12.93
CA THR A 358 19.79 32.18 12.70
C THR A 358 19.38 33.49 13.36
N LEU A 359 18.07 33.78 13.42
CA LEU A 359 17.55 34.99 14.12
C LEU A 359 17.61 34.87 15.65
N GLY A 360 17.54 33.65 16.20
CA GLY A 360 17.67 33.40 17.64
C GLY A 360 19.10 33.43 18.20
N ALA A 361 20.11 33.24 17.33
CA ALA A 361 21.53 33.26 17.73
C ALA A 361 22.17 34.65 17.72
N GLY A 362 21.48 35.67 17.20
CA GLY A 362 21.95 37.06 17.14
C GLY A 362 21.47 37.97 18.27
N ALA A 363 20.69 37.43 19.25
CA ALA A 363 20.08 38.19 20.35
C ALA A 363 20.56 37.69 21.72
N ARG A 364 21.84 37.37 21.88
CA ARG A 364 22.46 37.14 23.19
C ARG A 364 23.77 37.91 23.29
#